data_ad6660cdd71dd8cf7746c24100593272
#
_entry.id   ad6660cdd71dd8cf7746c24100593272
#
_cell.length_a   1.000
_cell.length_b   1.000
_cell.length_c   1.000
_cell.angle_alpha   90.00
_cell.angle_beta   90.00
_cell.angle_gamma   90.00
#
_symmetry.space_group_name_H-M   'P 1'
#
loop_
_entity.id
_entity.type
_entity.pdbx_description
1 polymer ?
#
loop_
_entity_poly.entity_id
_entity_poly.type
_entity_poly.pdbx_seq_one_letter_code
_entity_poly.pdbx_strand_id
1 'polypeptide(L)'
;MPLSCSAAWTAGAKGVLRDGWLFRNLHQESLLRTKTIVCIGAGASATLVAYHLDRLGFRGRIVLADRHPGNGPAYASCDHRHVLNVPAGNMGAATDDPGGFLHWLNHLGIDPPVVAADFVPRQLYGLYLDALIEPLRADGRVIRVRVGVCGLTREEKHWRVDLERGSAIQADAVVLAIGNLPPRMLPGAELIDERLVVNDPWRCRLEDFIRPHSRVLFVGTGLTMVDGVLSLAPAARNGVHLTALSRHGRLPLPWGTQEALDFDTSDTAPSLQRLLRQLRLRVAAGEPWERVMNGLRVKAQTLWTHLSPADQARFLRHGRAFWAIHRHRIPDRNHETLRQLRQAGQLEILPARLERLRQGGNRVEARWCRRGQASREEGWFDLVVNATGPEAHYERSRDPLLRQLFAAGHVRAHPLGMGLDATSAGALRGANGAISPGLHSLGAPMQGVLLECTAIPDIRRAAERLAGALWQDLQT
;
A
#
# COMPACT_ATOMS: atom_id res chain seq x y z
N MET A 1 -6.11 -20.01 24.39
CA MET A 1 -4.89 -19.73 25.17
C MET A 1 -4.03 -18.79 24.35
N PRO A 2 -3.55 -17.66 24.88
CA PRO A 2 -2.67 -16.76 24.15
C PRO A 2 -1.25 -17.36 24.12
N LEU A 3 -0.73 -17.63 22.94
CA LEU A 3 0.66 -17.98 22.73
C LEU A 3 1.52 -16.78 23.12
N SER A 4 2.28 -16.91 24.21
CA SER A 4 3.24 -15.90 24.67
C SER A 4 4.39 -15.79 23.66
N CYS A 5 4.57 -14.62 23.10
CA CYS A 5 5.53 -14.29 22.03
C CYS A 5 6.98 -14.08 22.53
N SER A 6 7.39 -14.65 23.69
CA SER A 6 8.67 -14.29 24.33
C SER A 6 9.75 -15.36 24.38
N ALA A 7 9.58 -16.57 23.85
CA ALA A 7 10.52 -17.67 24.11
C ALA A 7 11.20 -18.35 22.89
N ALA A 8 11.01 -17.88 21.65
CA ALA A 8 11.57 -18.59 20.47
C ALA A 8 12.54 -17.77 19.58
N TRP A 9 12.96 -16.59 19.97
CA TRP A 9 13.70 -15.67 19.07
C TRP A 9 15.13 -15.29 19.50
N THR A 10 15.76 -15.97 20.47
CA THR A 10 17.12 -15.63 20.93
C THR A 10 18.25 -16.46 20.31
N ALA A 11 18.00 -17.34 19.35
CA ALA A 11 19.01 -18.23 18.76
C ALA A 11 19.46 -17.87 17.34
N GLY A 12 19.37 -16.60 16.89
CA GLY A 12 19.75 -16.20 15.52
C GLY A 12 20.55 -14.90 15.39
N ALA A 13 20.89 -14.25 16.49
CA ALA A 13 21.51 -12.90 16.45
C ALA A 13 23.04 -12.92 16.61
N LYS A 14 23.78 -13.66 15.77
CA LYS A 14 25.24 -13.50 15.61
C LYS A 14 25.59 -13.34 14.11
N GLY A 15 25.13 -12.24 13.50
CA GLY A 15 25.39 -11.91 12.09
C GLY A 15 25.67 -10.42 11.86
N VAL A 16 26.07 -9.68 12.86
CA VAL A 16 26.27 -8.21 12.77
C VAL A 16 27.75 -7.87 12.70
N LEU A 17 28.50 -8.33 11.71
CA LEU A 17 29.83 -7.78 11.36
C LEU A 17 30.30 -8.32 10.00
N ARG A 18 29.51 -8.05 8.90
CA ARG A 18 29.97 -8.33 7.52
C ARG A 18 29.64 -7.25 6.52
N ASP A 19 29.19 -6.08 6.97
CA ASP A 19 28.77 -4.98 6.04
C ASP A 19 29.98 -4.39 5.25
N GLY A 20 31.20 -4.48 5.79
CA GLY A 20 32.40 -4.02 5.09
C GLY A 20 32.89 -4.94 3.98
N TRP A 21 32.49 -6.20 3.95
CA TRP A 21 32.91 -7.18 2.93
C TRP A 21 32.00 -7.12 1.69
N LEU A 22 30.73 -6.82 1.88
CA LEU A 22 29.76 -6.68 0.79
C LEU A 22 30.06 -5.50 -0.14
N PHE A 23 30.57 -4.39 0.40
CA PHE A 23 30.88 -3.21 -0.41
C PHE A 23 32.17 -3.38 -1.26
N ARG A 24 33.11 -4.24 -0.87
CA ARG A 24 34.37 -4.45 -1.64
C ARG A 24 34.18 -5.35 -2.88
N ASN A 25 33.24 -6.27 -2.87
CA ASN A 25 33.00 -7.18 -4.00
C ASN A 25 32.14 -6.60 -5.13
N LEU A 26 31.58 -5.41 -4.96
CA LEU A 26 30.84 -4.72 -6.03
C LEU A 26 31.77 -4.11 -7.10
N HIS A 27 33.08 -4.08 -6.89
CA HIS A 27 34.06 -3.44 -7.77
C HIS A 27 35.03 -4.36 -8.51
N GLN A 28 34.97 -5.69 -8.31
CA GLN A 28 36.01 -6.58 -8.82
C GLN A 28 35.51 -7.81 -9.57
N GLU A 29 34.60 -7.63 -10.56
CA GLU A 29 34.40 -8.64 -11.60
C GLU A 29 34.17 -7.97 -12.96
N SER A 30 35.24 -7.72 -13.69
CA SER A 30 35.17 -7.46 -15.11
C SER A 30 35.43 -8.78 -15.84
N LEU A 31 34.51 -9.16 -16.74
CA LEU A 31 34.70 -9.63 -18.12
C LEU A 31 33.41 -10.15 -18.79
N LEU A 32 32.32 -10.33 -18.05
CA LEU A 32 30.93 -10.30 -18.58
C LEU A 32 30.09 -9.52 -17.56
N ARG A 33 29.81 -8.25 -17.86
CA ARG A 33 29.07 -7.39 -16.94
C ARG A 33 27.71 -8.01 -16.63
N THR A 34 27.55 -8.54 -15.42
CA THR A 34 26.29 -9.11 -14.94
C THR A 34 25.22 -8.02 -14.93
N LYS A 35 24.14 -8.21 -15.68
CA LYS A 35 23.00 -7.27 -15.69
C LYS A 35 22.48 -7.02 -14.28
N THR A 36 22.25 -5.77 -13.95
CA THR A 36 21.80 -5.35 -12.60
C THR A 36 20.51 -4.58 -12.68
N ILE A 37 19.50 -5.01 -11.92
CA ILE A 37 18.23 -4.32 -11.72
C ILE A 37 18.21 -3.76 -10.30
N VAL A 38 17.91 -2.47 -10.13
CA VAL A 38 17.71 -1.86 -8.82
C VAL A 38 16.23 -1.56 -8.60
N CYS A 39 15.64 -2.19 -7.59
CA CYS A 39 14.32 -1.84 -7.09
C CYS A 39 14.46 -0.84 -5.93
N ILE A 40 13.89 0.34 -6.06
CA ILE A 40 13.84 1.34 -5.01
C ILE A 40 12.60 1.08 -4.17
N GLY A 41 12.81 0.59 -2.94
CA GLY A 41 11.84 -0.04 -2.08
C GLY A 41 12.07 -1.55 -1.98
N ALA A 42 11.87 -2.12 -0.80
CA ALA A 42 12.03 -3.55 -0.52
C ALA A 42 10.72 -4.21 -0.06
N GLY A 43 9.57 -3.59 -0.37
CA GLY A 43 8.24 -4.11 -0.03
C GLY A 43 7.75 -5.18 -1.00
N ALA A 44 6.48 -5.58 -0.85
CA ALA A 44 5.84 -6.62 -1.65
C ALA A 44 6.02 -6.44 -3.16
N SER A 45 5.92 -5.21 -3.67
CA SER A 45 6.10 -4.92 -5.10
C SER A 45 7.47 -5.34 -5.61
N ALA A 46 8.54 -4.92 -4.94
CA ALA A 46 9.92 -5.26 -5.32
C ALA A 46 10.21 -6.75 -5.16
N THR A 47 9.72 -7.34 -4.07
CA THR A 47 9.85 -8.78 -3.80
C THR A 47 9.21 -9.62 -4.90
N LEU A 48 7.98 -9.26 -5.33
CA LEU A 48 7.29 -9.98 -6.39
C LEU A 48 7.94 -9.79 -7.76
N VAL A 49 8.52 -8.62 -8.07
CA VAL A 49 9.33 -8.43 -9.29
C VAL A 49 10.55 -9.35 -9.27
N ALA A 50 11.29 -9.43 -8.16
CA ALA A 50 12.44 -10.30 -8.03
C ALA A 50 12.05 -11.79 -8.18
N TYR A 51 10.95 -12.21 -7.56
CA TYR A 51 10.39 -13.55 -7.68
C TYR A 51 10.04 -13.91 -9.13
N HIS A 52 9.36 -13.03 -9.86
CA HIS A 52 8.98 -13.29 -11.26
C HIS A 52 10.17 -13.24 -12.23
N LEU A 53 11.16 -12.39 -12.00
CA LEU A 53 12.40 -12.39 -12.76
C LEU A 53 13.14 -13.73 -12.63
N ASP A 54 13.20 -14.29 -11.42
CA ASP A 54 13.79 -15.62 -11.21
C ASP A 54 13.03 -16.73 -11.96
N ARG A 55 11.69 -16.70 -11.89
CA ARG A 55 10.83 -17.64 -12.64
C ARG A 55 11.05 -17.59 -14.15
N LEU A 56 11.39 -16.41 -14.69
CA LEU A 56 11.72 -16.20 -16.10
C LEU A 56 13.16 -16.61 -16.44
N GLY A 57 13.96 -17.02 -15.46
CA GLY A 57 15.34 -17.44 -15.66
C GLY A 57 16.36 -16.31 -15.66
N PHE A 58 16.02 -15.09 -15.15
CA PHE A 58 17.00 -14.02 -14.96
C PHE A 58 18.07 -14.45 -13.98
N ARG A 59 19.35 -14.38 -14.40
CA ARG A 59 20.52 -14.80 -13.60
C ARG A 59 21.40 -13.61 -13.19
N GLY A 60 20.95 -12.38 -13.49
CA GLY A 60 21.62 -11.16 -13.08
C GLY A 60 21.42 -10.82 -11.61
N ARG A 61 21.90 -9.66 -11.22
CA ARG A 61 21.81 -9.14 -9.87
C ARG A 61 20.55 -8.28 -9.69
N ILE A 62 19.83 -8.46 -8.59
CA ILE A 62 18.67 -7.65 -8.20
C ILE A 62 18.98 -6.99 -6.85
N VAL A 63 19.00 -5.67 -6.81
CA VAL A 63 19.24 -4.92 -5.57
C VAL A 63 17.91 -4.33 -5.09
N LEU A 64 17.52 -4.63 -3.86
CA LEU A 64 16.37 -4.04 -3.19
C LEU A 64 16.87 -2.98 -2.20
N ALA A 65 16.73 -1.70 -2.56
CA ALA A 65 17.23 -0.57 -1.76
C ALA A 65 16.08 0.09 -0.98
N ASP A 66 16.16 0.07 0.36
CA ASP A 66 15.15 0.68 1.24
C ASP A 66 15.80 1.15 2.55
N ARG A 67 15.38 2.31 3.07
CA ARG A 67 15.79 2.81 4.40
C ARG A 67 15.36 1.90 5.53
N HIS A 68 14.22 1.24 5.36
CA HIS A 68 13.60 0.43 6.39
C HIS A 68 13.74 -1.06 6.07
N PRO A 69 14.15 -1.88 7.02
CA PRO A 69 14.20 -3.33 6.83
C PRO A 69 12.78 -3.90 6.78
N GLY A 70 12.61 -4.99 6.03
CA GLY A 70 11.36 -5.75 5.97
C GLY A 70 10.56 -5.51 4.72
N ASN A 71 9.31 -5.99 4.73
CA ASN A 71 8.45 -6.10 3.56
C ASN A 71 7.52 -4.87 3.37
N GLY A 72 7.96 -3.71 3.85
CA GLY A 72 7.22 -2.46 3.84
C GLY A 72 6.16 -2.36 4.96
N PRO A 73 5.64 -1.17 5.24
CA PRO A 73 4.78 -0.91 6.41
C PRO A 73 3.49 -1.72 6.41
N ALA A 74 2.97 -2.10 5.23
CA ALA A 74 1.72 -2.85 5.13
C ALA A 74 1.80 -4.27 5.74
N TYR A 75 3.00 -4.88 5.76
CA TYR A 75 3.22 -6.27 6.19
C TYR A 75 4.23 -6.42 7.32
N ALA A 76 4.77 -5.30 7.81
CA ALA A 76 5.68 -5.26 8.96
C ALA A 76 4.96 -5.08 10.31
N SER A 77 3.63 -4.96 10.32
CA SER A 77 2.86 -4.77 11.56
C SER A 77 3.03 -5.95 12.51
N CYS A 78 3.39 -5.66 13.76
CA CYS A 78 3.46 -6.66 14.82
C CYS A 78 2.11 -6.92 15.52
N ASP A 79 1.08 -6.14 15.20
CA ASP A 79 -0.24 -6.28 15.78
C ASP A 79 -1.03 -7.37 15.05
N HIS A 80 -1.26 -8.50 15.72
CA HIS A 80 -2.02 -9.62 15.17
C HIS A 80 -3.49 -9.29 14.84
N ARG A 81 -4.02 -8.18 15.36
CA ARG A 81 -5.37 -7.68 15.06
C ARG A 81 -5.44 -7.05 13.67
N HIS A 82 -4.30 -6.62 13.14
CA HIS A 82 -4.20 -6.11 11.76
C HIS A 82 -4.18 -7.29 10.78
N VAL A 83 -5.34 -7.65 10.32
CA VAL A 83 -5.48 -8.74 9.36
C VAL A 83 -5.49 -8.23 7.92
N LEU A 84 -5.19 -9.15 7.00
CA LEU A 84 -5.36 -8.90 5.58
C LEU A 84 -6.82 -8.54 5.28
N ASN A 85 -7.02 -7.71 4.29
CA ASN A 85 -8.34 -7.36 3.74
C ASN A 85 -8.64 -8.10 2.42
N VAL A 86 -7.82 -9.10 2.10
CA VAL A 86 -8.01 -10.07 1.01
C VAL A 86 -7.90 -11.46 1.63
N PRO A 87 -8.79 -12.40 1.29
CA PRO A 87 -8.75 -13.76 1.80
C PRO A 87 -7.45 -14.48 1.44
N ALA A 88 -6.99 -15.38 2.33
CA ALA A 88 -5.72 -16.10 2.20
C ALA A 88 -5.59 -16.87 0.89
N GLY A 89 -6.68 -17.45 0.38
CA GLY A 89 -6.72 -18.17 -0.89
C GLY A 89 -6.49 -17.33 -2.15
N ASN A 90 -6.37 -16.00 -2.02
CA ASN A 90 -6.10 -15.11 -3.16
C ASN A 90 -4.87 -14.21 -2.93
N MET A 91 -3.99 -14.62 -2.04
CA MET A 91 -2.79 -13.87 -1.65
C MET A 91 -1.49 -14.47 -2.20
N GLY A 92 -1.55 -15.47 -3.08
CA GLY A 92 -0.38 -16.07 -3.72
C GLY A 92 0.44 -15.06 -4.54
N ALA A 93 1.71 -15.37 -4.73
CA ALA A 93 2.68 -14.51 -5.44
C ALA A 93 2.53 -14.54 -6.97
N ALA A 94 1.98 -15.62 -7.53
CA ALA A 94 1.87 -15.84 -8.96
C ALA A 94 0.42 -15.88 -9.45
N THR A 95 0.17 -15.50 -10.71
CA THR A 95 -1.18 -15.51 -11.30
C THR A 95 -1.70 -16.92 -11.55
N ASP A 96 -0.82 -17.86 -11.85
CA ASP A 96 -1.12 -19.28 -12.03
C ASP A 96 -1.21 -20.06 -10.69
N ASP A 97 -0.79 -19.45 -9.57
CA ASP A 97 -0.96 -20.00 -8.23
C ASP A 97 -1.48 -18.92 -7.25
N PRO A 98 -2.77 -18.54 -7.35
CA PRO A 98 -3.36 -17.58 -6.42
C PRO A 98 -3.43 -18.09 -4.98
N GLY A 99 -3.39 -19.40 -4.77
CA GLY A 99 -3.41 -20.09 -3.48
C GLY A 99 -2.05 -20.31 -2.83
N GLY A 100 -0.96 -19.94 -3.47
CA GLY A 100 0.40 -20.27 -2.99
C GLY A 100 0.70 -19.78 -1.57
N PHE A 101 0.14 -18.66 -1.15
CA PHE A 101 0.23 -18.20 0.23
C PHE A 101 -0.51 -19.13 1.20
N LEU A 102 -1.69 -19.59 0.84
CA LEU A 102 -2.48 -20.54 1.66
C LEU A 102 -1.73 -21.89 1.78
N HIS A 103 -1.16 -22.38 0.68
CA HIS A 103 -0.36 -23.61 0.70
C HIS A 103 0.85 -23.44 1.64
N TRP A 104 1.54 -22.31 1.55
CA TRP A 104 2.68 -22.01 2.43
C TRP A 104 2.25 -21.94 3.91
N LEU A 105 1.12 -21.27 4.24
CA LEU A 105 0.61 -21.22 5.60
C LEU A 105 0.33 -22.62 6.17
N ASN A 106 -0.30 -23.48 5.40
CA ASN A 106 -0.66 -24.82 5.84
C ASN A 106 0.58 -25.71 6.04
N HIS A 107 1.67 -25.46 5.31
CA HIS A 107 2.96 -26.11 5.55
C HIS A 107 3.63 -25.69 6.87
N LEU A 108 3.25 -24.56 7.46
CA LEU A 108 3.73 -24.15 8.79
C LEU A 108 3.08 -24.92 9.94
N GLY A 109 2.11 -25.79 9.67
CA GLY A 109 1.42 -26.59 10.70
C GLY A 109 0.52 -25.76 11.63
N ILE A 110 -0.07 -24.67 11.13
CA ILE A 110 -1.03 -23.87 11.91
C ILE A 110 -2.27 -24.71 12.21
N ASP A 111 -2.68 -24.76 13.47
CA ASP A 111 -3.84 -25.50 13.93
C ASP A 111 -4.88 -24.53 14.54
N PRO A 112 -6.16 -24.54 14.09
CA PRO A 112 -6.69 -25.29 12.95
C PRO A 112 -6.10 -24.80 11.61
N PRO A 113 -6.11 -25.65 10.55
CA PRO A 113 -5.64 -25.28 9.23
C PRO A 113 -6.37 -24.05 8.68
N VAL A 114 -5.63 -23.16 8.02
CA VAL A 114 -6.20 -21.98 7.38
C VAL A 114 -6.96 -22.38 6.12
N VAL A 115 -8.16 -21.85 5.94
CA VAL A 115 -8.97 -22.09 4.72
C VAL A 115 -8.92 -20.87 3.79
N ALA A 116 -9.29 -21.08 2.52
CA ALA A 116 -9.16 -20.06 1.47
C ALA A 116 -9.90 -18.75 1.77
N ALA A 117 -11.01 -18.84 2.51
CA ALA A 117 -11.83 -17.68 2.89
C ALA A 117 -11.32 -16.90 4.11
N ASP A 118 -10.31 -17.41 4.80
CA ASP A 118 -9.81 -16.80 6.03
C ASP A 118 -9.03 -15.52 5.80
N PHE A 119 -9.10 -14.63 6.79
CA PHE A 119 -8.32 -13.41 6.87
C PHE A 119 -7.31 -13.55 8.01
N VAL A 120 -6.05 -13.65 7.65
CA VAL A 120 -4.93 -13.89 8.58
C VAL A 120 -4.17 -12.60 8.90
N PRO A 121 -3.40 -12.55 10.00
CA PRO A 121 -2.55 -11.40 10.34
C PRO A 121 -1.60 -11.03 9.20
N ARG A 122 -1.44 -9.72 8.95
CA ARG A 122 -0.62 -9.19 7.84
C ARG A 122 0.85 -9.59 7.94
N GLN A 123 1.39 -9.75 9.16
CA GLN A 123 2.76 -10.20 9.39
C GLN A 123 3.07 -11.55 8.76
N LEU A 124 2.09 -12.47 8.69
CA LEU A 124 2.29 -13.77 8.03
C LEU A 124 2.56 -13.63 6.54
N TYR A 125 1.93 -12.64 5.91
CA TYR A 125 2.24 -12.34 4.51
C TYR A 125 3.64 -11.74 4.34
N GLY A 126 4.12 -10.95 5.29
CA GLY A 126 5.50 -10.49 5.34
C GLY A 126 6.51 -11.64 5.38
N LEU A 127 6.27 -12.64 6.23
CA LEU A 127 7.11 -13.85 6.29
C LEU A 127 7.07 -14.65 4.99
N TYR A 128 5.91 -14.76 4.35
CA TYR A 128 5.79 -15.40 3.04
C TYR A 128 6.62 -14.69 1.97
N LEU A 129 6.58 -13.35 1.93
CA LEU A 129 7.40 -12.57 1.00
C LEU A 129 8.91 -12.79 1.22
N ASP A 130 9.34 -12.93 2.47
CA ASP A 130 10.73 -13.26 2.78
C ASP A 130 11.08 -14.67 2.29
N ALA A 131 10.20 -15.64 2.52
CA ALA A 131 10.40 -17.03 2.07
C ALA A 131 10.50 -17.14 0.54
N LEU A 132 9.76 -16.33 -0.23
CA LEU A 132 9.81 -16.34 -1.70
C LEU A 132 11.19 -15.99 -2.27
N ILE A 133 11.92 -15.08 -1.63
CA ILE A 133 13.20 -14.59 -2.15
C ILE A 133 14.41 -15.12 -1.36
N GLU A 134 14.19 -15.90 -0.31
CA GLU A 134 15.30 -16.43 0.49
C GLU A 134 16.27 -17.30 -0.35
N PRO A 135 15.82 -18.18 -1.27
CA PRO A 135 16.74 -18.90 -2.15
C PRO A 135 17.63 -17.98 -3.00
N LEU A 136 17.06 -16.89 -3.54
CA LEU A 136 17.79 -15.90 -4.34
C LEU A 136 18.79 -15.10 -3.51
N ARG A 137 18.46 -14.86 -2.24
CA ARG A 137 19.36 -14.18 -1.29
C ARG A 137 20.52 -15.09 -0.89
N ALA A 138 20.24 -16.35 -0.66
CA ALA A 138 21.27 -17.36 -0.36
C ALA A 138 22.27 -17.50 -1.52
N ASP A 139 21.80 -17.45 -2.75
CA ASP A 139 22.62 -17.49 -3.97
C ASP A 139 23.34 -16.14 -4.27
N GLY A 140 23.09 -15.08 -3.49
CA GLY A 140 23.66 -13.74 -3.73
C GLY A 140 23.07 -13.00 -4.93
N ARG A 141 22.02 -13.50 -5.58
CA ARG A 141 21.35 -12.85 -6.72
C ARG A 141 20.43 -11.72 -6.28
N VAL A 142 19.82 -11.80 -5.11
CA VAL A 142 19.06 -10.71 -4.50
C VAL A 142 19.83 -10.14 -3.32
N ILE A 143 20.11 -8.84 -3.37
CA ILE A 143 20.83 -8.10 -2.33
C ILE A 143 19.87 -7.06 -1.73
N ARG A 144 19.62 -7.12 -0.43
CA ARG A 144 18.91 -6.07 0.30
C ARG A 144 19.88 -5.05 0.87
N VAL A 145 19.74 -3.80 0.47
CA VAL A 145 20.56 -2.67 0.93
C VAL A 145 19.71 -1.77 1.83
N ARG A 146 20.09 -1.64 3.10
CA ARG A 146 19.38 -0.84 4.12
C ARG A 146 19.78 0.64 4.06
N VAL A 147 19.61 1.24 2.88
CA VAL A 147 19.96 2.65 2.63
C VAL A 147 18.94 3.22 1.66
N GLY A 148 18.57 4.48 1.86
CA GLY A 148 17.73 5.21 0.92
C GLY A 148 18.46 5.55 -0.36
N VAL A 149 17.73 5.66 -1.45
CA VAL A 149 18.20 6.23 -2.70
C VAL A 149 17.83 7.71 -2.71
N CYS A 150 18.79 8.58 -3.02
CA CYS A 150 18.58 10.03 -3.02
C CYS A 150 18.64 10.66 -4.42
N GLY A 151 19.13 9.93 -5.44
CA GLY A 151 19.20 10.42 -6.82
C GLY A 151 19.34 9.31 -7.84
N LEU A 152 18.94 9.61 -9.07
CA LEU A 152 19.12 8.79 -10.26
C LEU A 152 19.66 9.66 -11.39
N THR A 153 20.77 9.26 -11.98
CA THR A 153 21.34 9.94 -13.13
C THR A 153 21.42 8.96 -14.31
N ARG A 154 20.96 9.38 -15.49
CA ARG A 154 21.10 8.58 -16.70
C ARG A 154 22.51 8.75 -17.27
N GLU A 155 23.27 7.68 -17.38
CA GLU A 155 24.60 7.61 -17.98
C GLU A 155 24.52 6.71 -19.22
N GLU A 156 24.47 7.31 -20.41
CA GLU A 156 24.33 6.59 -21.70
C GLU A 156 23.28 5.45 -21.66
N LYS A 157 23.77 4.20 -21.42
CA LYS A 157 22.94 3.00 -21.39
C LYS A 157 22.51 2.56 -19.99
N HIS A 158 23.03 3.19 -18.93
CA HIS A 158 22.83 2.76 -17.55
C HIS A 158 22.25 3.88 -16.69
N TRP A 159 21.72 3.48 -15.55
CA TRP A 159 21.35 4.37 -14.48
C TRP A 159 22.39 4.30 -13.37
N ARG A 160 22.90 5.44 -12.98
CA ARG A 160 23.63 5.61 -11.72
C ARG A 160 22.61 5.88 -10.63
N VAL A 161 22.60 5.01 -9.61
CA VAL A 161 21.71 5.07 -8.46
C VAL A 161 22.50 5.58 -7.27
N ASP A 162 22.27 6.83 -6.85
CA ASP A 162 22.96 7.46 -5.74
C ASP A 162 22.29 7.08 -4.42
N LEU A 163 23.06 6.50 -3.50
CA LEU A 163 22.61 6.12 -2.18
C LEU A 163 22.87 7.27 -1.17
N GLU A 164 22.04 7.38 -0.13
CA GLU A 164 22.25 8.35 0.95
C GLU A 164 23.58 8.15 1.67
N ARG A 165 24.08 6.91 1.68
CA ARG A 165 25.36 6.52 2.25
C ARG A 165 25.95 5.37 1.42
N GLY A 166 27.26 5.39 1.23
CA GLY A 166 27.99 4.38 0.47
C GLY A 166 28.21 4.78 -0.98
N SER A 167 28.65 3.81 -1.78
CA SER A 167 28.93 4.01 -3.21
C SER A 167 27.66 3.92 -4.04
N ALA A 168 27.61 4.69 -5.14
CA ALA A 168 26.55 4.57 -6.12
C ALA A 168 26.53 3.18 -6.77
N ILE A 169 25.35 2.75 -7.23
CA ILE A 169 25.15 1.49 -7.92
C ILE A 169 24.87 1.77 -9.39
N GLN A 170 25.57 1.09 -10.30
CA GLN A 170 25.21 1.10 -11.72
C GLN A 170 24.13 0.05 -11.99
N ALA A 171 23.04 0.47 -12.64
CA ALA A 171 21.89 -0.38 -12.96
C ALA A 171 21.55 -0.33 -14.44
N ASP A 172 21.25 -1.49 -15.03
CA ASP A 172 20.74 -1.58 -16.39
C ASP A 172 19.25 -1.17 -16.44
N ALA A 173 18.51 -1.43 -15.36
CA ALA A 173 17.15 -0.95 -15.17
C ALA A 173 16.86 -0.58 -13.70
N VAL A 174 15.94 0.37 -13.50
CA VAL A 174 15.48 0.82 -12.18
C VAL A 174 13.97 0.68 -12.08
N VAL A 175 13.50 0.14 -10.96
CA VAL A 175 12.08 0.00 -10.66
C VAL A 175 11.73 0.83 -9.42
N LEU A 176 10.89 1.84 -9.57
CA LEU A 176 10.33 2.58 -8.44
C LEU A 176 9.23 1.77 -7.78
N ALA A 177 9.59 0.97 -6.78
CA ALA A 177 8.69 0.15 -5.96
C ALA A 177 8.45 0.80 -4.58
N ILE A 178 8.37 2.14 -4.55
CA ILE A 178 8.41 2.99 -3.36
C ILE A 178 7.14 2.94 -2.50
N GLY A 179 6.11 2.20 -2.94
CA GLY A 179 4.86 2.04 -2.20
C GLY A 179 4.06 3.34 -2.07
N ASN A 180 3.25 3.41 -1.00
CA ASN A 180 2.46 4.60 -0.68
C ASN A 180 3.34 5.71 -0.10
N LEU A 181 3.10 6.95 -0.52
CA LEU A 181 3.68 8.12 0.16
C LEU A 181 3.02 8.29 1.55
N PRO A 182 3.73 8.89 2.51
CA PRO A 182 3.14 9.27 3.79
C PRO A 182 1.87 10.12 3.59
N PRO A 183 0.90 10.07 4.51
CA PRO A 183 -0.26 10.94 4.48
C PRO A 183 0.16 12.42 4.49
N ARG A 184 -0.63 13.24 3.82
CA ARG A 184 -0.46 14.70 3.92
C ARG A 184 -0.71 15.13 5.35
N MET A 185 0.11 16.06 5.85
CA MET A 185 -0.09 16.67 7.17
C MET A 185 -1.51 17.25 7.29
N LEU A 186 -2.14 17.02 8.44
CA LEU A 186 -3.44 17.61 8.77
C LEU A 186 -3.29 19.12 8.97
N PRO A 187 -4.32 19.91 8.62
CA PRO A 187 -4.26 21.37 8.77
C PRO A 187 -3.96 21.81 10.22
N GLY A 188 -2.84 22.48 10.43
CA GLY A 188 -2.36 22.96 11.73
C GLY A 188 -1.54 21.94 12.53
N ALA A 189 -1.39 20.70 12.04
CA ALA A 189 -0.63 19.66 12.73
C ALA A 189 0.89 19.92 12.76
N GLU A 190 1.39 20.74 11.84
CA GLU A 190 2.82 21.10 11.73
C GLU A 190 3.37 21.87 12.94
N LEU A 191 2.48 22.43 13.79
CA LEU A 191 2.81 23.20 14.99
C LEU A 191 2.49 22.45 16.28
N ILE A 192 2.13 21.16 16.21
CA ILE A 192 1.68 20.37 17.36
C ILE A 192 2.74 19.31 17.68
N ASP A 193 2.94 19.04 18.96
CA ASP A 193 3.81 17.98 19.46
C ASP A 193 3.44 16.64 18.82
N GLU A 194 4.44 15.94 18.28
CA GLU A 194 4.28 14.63 17.61
C GLU A 194 3.70 13.53 18.54
N ARG A 195 3.77 13.72 19.86
CA ARG A 195 3.13 12.84 20.84
C ARG A 195 1.61 13.00 20.89
N LEU A 196 1.08 14.10 20.36
CA LEU A 196 -0.35 14.40 20.35
C LEU A 196 -0.99 14.21 18.97
N VAL A 197 -0.16 14.16 17.90
CA VAL A 197 -0.62 13.95 16.52
C VAL A 197 0.23 12.90 15.82
N VAL A 198 -0.32 11.71 15.63
CA VAL A 198 0.32 10.64 14.86
C VAL A 198 -0.03 10.81 13.38
N ASN A 199 0.92 11.27 12.59
CA ASN A 199 0.72 11.49 11.15
C ASN A 199 0.82 10.20 10.32
N ASP A 200 1.65 9.23 10.73
CA ASP A 200 1.80 7.93 10.07
C ASP A 200 1.59 6.79 11.08
N PRO A 201 0.36 6.31 11.25
CA PRO A 201 0.03 5.30 12.27
C PRO A 201 0.63 3.91 11.98
N TRP A 202 1.23 3.71 10.81
CA TRP A 202 1.91 2.46 10.47
C TRP A 202 3.31 2.32 11.09
N ARG A 203 3.85 3.42 11.66
CA ARG A 203 5.20 3.49 12.23
C ARG A 203 5.26 3.45 13.73
N CYS A 204 4.12 3.35 14.41
CA CYS A 204 4.06 3.37 15.87
C CYS A 204 2.94 2.44 16.38
N ARG A 205 2.96 2.20 17.68
CA ARG A 205 1.86 1.54 18.38
C ARG A 205 0.99 2.63 19.00
N LEU A 206 -0.27 2.70 18.58
CA LEU A 206 -1.19 3.74 19.08
C LEU A 206 -1.46 3.62 20.58
N GLU A 207 -1.35 2.41 21.15
CA GLU A 207 -1.51 2.15 22.57
C GLU A 207 -0.48 2.91 23.44
N ASP A 208 0.70 3.21 22.89
CA ASP A 208 1.77 3.92 23.62
C ASP A 208 1.45 5.40 23.84
N PHE A 209 0.46 5.95 23.12
CA PHE A 209 0.07 7.38 23.17
C PHE A 209 -1.17 7.65 24.00
N ILE A 210 -1.84 6.62 24.54
CA ILE A 210 -3.10 6.77 25.25
C ILE A 210 -3.00 6.36 26.72
N ARG A 211 -3.96 6.86 27.50
CA ARG A 211 -4.19 6.51 28.92
C ARG A 211 -5.66 6.14 29.11
N PRO A 212 -6.05 5.56 30.25
CA PRO A 212 -7.45 5.41 30.60
C PRO A 212 -8.21 6.73 30.40
N HIS A 213 -9.43 6.65 29.87
CA HIS A 213 -10.30 7.80 29.57
C HIS A 213 -9.79 8.76 28.49
N SER A 214 -8.72 8.41 27.74
CA SER A 214 -8.27 9.24 26.62
C SER A 214 -9.35 9.38 25.55
N ARG A 215 -9.42 10.58 24.96
CA ARG A 215 -10.25 10.87 23.78
C ARG A 215 -9.36 10.89 22.53
N VAL A 216 -9.63 10.01 21.59
CA VAL A 216 -8.84 9.85 20.37
C VAL A 216 -9.66 10.26 19.16
N LEU A 217 -9.09 11.11 18.31
CA LEU A 217 -9.68 11.51 17.03
C LEU A 217 -8.95 10.85 15.86
N PHE A 218 -9.67 10.07 15.07
CA PHE A 218 -9.21 9.61 13.75
C PHE A 218 -9.71 10.55 12.67
N VAL A 219 -8.80 11.08 11.86
CA VAL A 219 -9.15 11.84 10.66
C VAL A 219 -9.07 10.95 9.46
N GLY A 220 -10.22 10.48 8.98
CA GLY A 220 -10.40 9.43 7.98
C GLY A 220 -11.18 8.25 8.57
N THR A 221 -11.98 7.57 7.73
CA THR A 221 -12.81 6.41 8.12
C THR A 221 -12.55 5.17 7.25
N GLY A 222 -11.38 5.11 6.61
CA GLY A 222 -10.94 3.96 5.79
C GLY A 222 -10.27 2.85 6.59
N LEU A 223 -9.56 1.95 5.89
CA LEU A 223 -8.90 0.78 6.50
C LEU A 223 -7.90 1.16 7.60
N THR A 224 -7.16 2.25 7.43
CA THR A 224 -6.19 2.72 8.43
C THR A 224 -6.88 3.07 9.77
N MET A 225 -8.06 3.71 9.70
CA MET A 225 -8.85 3.97 10.90
C MET A 225 -9.37 2.66 11.51
N VAL A 226 -9.83 1.73 10.69
CA VAL A 226 -10.29 0.41 11.17
C VAL A 226 -9.18 -0.29 11.95
N ASP A 227 -7.98 -0.40 11.39
CA ASP A 227 -6.84 -1.01 12.06
C ASP A 227 -6.49 -0.28 13.37
N GLY A 228 -6.47 1.06 13.36
CA GLY A 228 -6.24 1.86 14.57
C GLY A 228 -7.31 1.66 15.64
N VAL A 229 -8.58 1.59 15.26
CA VAL A 229 -9.68 1.29 16.20
C VAL A 229 -9.55 -0.12 16.77
N LEU A 230 -9.19 -1.12 15.94
CA LEU A 230 -8.97 -2.48 16.42
C LEU A 230 -7.80 -2.58 17.41
N SER A 231 -6.73 -1.82 17.19
CA SER A 231 -5.62 -1.70 18.15
C SER A 231 -6.11 -1.13 19.48
N LEU A 232 -6.94 -0.10 19.45
CA LEU A 232 -7.42 0.59 20.66
C LEU A 232 -8.69 -0.02 21.28
N ALA A 233 -9.36 -0.96 20.61
CA ALA A 233 -10.58 -1.60 21.11
C ALA A 233 -10.45 -2.22 22.52
N PRO A 234 -9.33 -2.87 22.90
CA PRO A 234 -9.16 -3.34 24.28
C PRO A 234 -9.15 -2.20 25.32
N ALA A 235 -8.59 -1.04 24.95
CA ALA A 235 -8.52 0.13 25.83
C ALA A 235 -9.87 0.83 26.02
N ALA A 236 -10.84 0.60 25.12
CA ALA A 236 -12.20 1.11 25.27
C ALA A 236 -12.85 0.65 26.58
N ARG A 237 -12.51 -0.56 27.06
CA ARG A 237 -12.93 -1.07 28.37
C ARG A 237 -12.44 -0.21 29.56
N ASN A 238 -11.36 0.56 29.35
CA ASN A 238 -10.79 1.48 30.32
C ASN A 238 -11.26 2.93 30.08
N GLY A 239 -12.43 3.12 29.47
CA GLY A 239 -13.04 4.41 29.24
C GLY A 239 -12.44 5.24 28.10
N VAL A 240 -11.64 4.66 27.21
CA VAL A 240 -11.15 5.35 26.01
C VAL A 240 -12.29 5.57 25.04
N HIS A 241 -12.46 6.83 24.59
CA HIS A 241 -13.46 7.23 23.60
C HIS A 241 -12.82 7.53 22.24
N LEU A 242 -13.37 6.93 21.20
CA LEU A 242 -12.89 7.04 19.83
C LEU A 242 -13.88 7.86 19.00
N THR A 243 -13.38 8.86 18.29
CA THR A 243 -14.15 9.62 17.31
C THR A 243 -13.44 9.49 15.96
N ALA A 244 -14.17 9.18 14.90
CA ALA A 244 -13.63 9.17 13.55
C ALA A 244 -14.43 10.10 12.65
N LEU A 245 -13.76 10.98 11.92
CA LEU A 245 -14.42 11.89 11.01
C LEU A 245 -13.93 11.74 9.57
N SER A 246 -14.85 11.83 8.64
CA SER A 246 -14.55 11.95 7.21
C SER A 246 -15.66 12.69 6.49
N ARG A 247 -15.38 13.20 5.27
CA ARG A 247 -16.34 13.98 4.48
C ARG A 247 -17.72 13.34 4.32
N HIS A 248 -17.81 12.03 4.39
CA HIS A 248 -19.06 11.28 4.18
C HIS A 248 -19.46 10.40 5.37
N GLY A 249 -18.62 10.22 6.38
CA GLY A 249 -18.87 9.35 7.53
C GLY A 249 -19.11 7.88 7.16
N ARG A 250 -18.52 7.42 6.04
CA ARG A 250 -18.72 6.06 5.56
C ARG A 250 -17.64 5.13 6.07
N LEU A 251 -18.04 3.94 6.48
CA LEU A 251 -17.13 2.87 6.88
C LEU A 251 -16.96 1.86 5.74
N PRO A 252 -15.80 1.16 5.69
CA PRO A 252 -15.65 -0.03 4.86
C PRO A 252 -16.76 -1.04 5.14
N LEU A 253 -17.28 -1.67 4.08
CA LEU A 253 -18.33 -2.68 4.20
C LEU A 253 -17.73 -4.04 4.60
N PRO A 254 -18.53 -4.95 5.19
CA PRO A 254 -18.11 -6.32 5.42
C PRO A 254 -17.92 -7.05 4.09
N TRP A 255 -17.20 -8.19 4.13
CA TRP A 255 -16.92 -8.95 2.90
C TRP A 255 -18.17 -9.59 2.32
N GLY A 256 -19.01 -10.19 3.13
CA GLY A 256 -20.14 -10.98 2.63
C GLY A 256 -19.67 -12.14 1.73
N THR A 257 -20.37 -12.38 0.63
CA THR A 257 -19.99 -13.42 -0.34
C THR A 257 -18.73 -13.06 -1.13
N GLN A 258 -17.92 -14.08 -1.45
CA GLN A 258 -16.74 -13.96 -2.32
C GLN A 258 -17.06 -14.27 -3.79
N GLU A 259 -18.26 -14.75 -4.10
CA GLU A 259 -18.67 -15.00 -5.47
C GLU A 259 -18.61 -13.73 -6.33
N ALA A 260 -18.24 -13.87 -7.59
CA ALA A 260 -18.18 -12.81 -8.56
C ALA A 260 -19.19 -13.05 -9.68
N LEU A 261 -19.86 -12.00 -10.10
CA LEU A 261 -20.67 -12.02 -11.31
C LEU A 261 -19.75 -11.82 -12.53
N ASP A 262 -20.00 -12.54 -13.61
CA ASP A 262 -19.26 -12.25 -14.85
C ASP A 262 -19.77 -10.95 -15.45
N PHE A 263 -18.82 -10.06 -15.76
CA PHE A 263 -19.05 -8.79 -16.42
C PHE A 263 -18.58 -8.86 -17.86
N ASP A 264 -19.51 -8.71 -18.78
CA ASP A 264 -19.17 -8.48 -20.18
C ASP A 264 -18.52 -7.09 -20.34
N THR A 265 -17.28 -7.09 -20.81
CA THR A 265 -16.48 -5.90 -21.11
C THR A 265 -16.18 -5.77 -22.60
N SER A 266 -16.92 -6.47 -23.45
CA SER A 266 -16.76 -6.43 -24.92
C SER A 266 -17.10 -5.07 -25.51
N ASP A 267 -17.77 -4.20 -24.75
CA ASP A 267 -18.04 -2.81 -25.15
C ASP A 267 -16.75 -1.99 -25.20
N THR A 268 -16.28 -1.71 -26.40
CA THR A 268 -14.98 -1.07 -26.68
C THR A 268 -14.89 0.40 -26.26
N ALA A 269 -15.99 1.03 -25.84
CA ALA A 269 -16.03 2.43 -25.39
C ALA A 269 -16.99 2.60 -24.20
N PRO A 270 -16.66 2.05 -23.00
CA PRO A 270 -17.54 2.19 -21.85
C PRO A 270 -17.61 3.67 -21.43
N SER A 271 -18.80 4.25 -21.33
CA SER A 271 -18.98 5.48 -20.60
C SER A 271 -19.28 5.19 -19.15
N LEU A 272 -18.79 6.05 -18.25
CA LEU A 272 -19.05 5.92 -16.80
C LEU A 272 -20.56 5.87 -16.51
N GLN A 273 -21.36 6.65 -17.24
CA GLN A 273 -22.81 6.69 -17.08
C GLN A 273 -23.47 5.36 -17.44
N ARG A 274 -23.06 4.74 -18.56
CA ARG A 274 -23.58 3.44 -19.02
C ARG A 274 -23.21 2.34 -18.03
N LEU A 275 -21.96 2.32 -17.57
CA LEU A 275 -21.49 1.37 -16.58
C LEU A 275 -22.30 1.47 -15.28
N LEU A 276 -22.49 2.68 -14.73
CA LEU A 276 -23.31 2.89 -13.54
C LEU A 276 -24.77 2.46 -13.72
N ARG A 277 -25.34 2.68 -14.91
CA ARG A 277 -26.70 2.21 -15.24
C ARG A 277 -26.77 0.68 -15.23
N GLN A 278 -25.80 0.00 -15.86
CA GLN A 278 -25.75 -1.47 -15.87
C GLN A 278 -25.63 -2.05 -14.43
N LEU A 279 -24.77 -1.49 -13.58
CA LEU A 279 -24.62 -1.89 -12.18
C LEU A 279 -25.95 -1.78 -11.41
N ARG A 280 -26.64 -0.63 -11.57
CA ARG A 280 -27.93 -0.39 -10.90
C ARG A 280 -29.01 -1.35 -11.38
N LEU A 281 -29.09 -1.62 -12.68
CA LEU A 281 -30.08 -2.54 -13.23
C LEU A 281 -29.87 -3.97 -12.73
N ARG A 282 -28.63 -4.45 -12.60
CA ARG A 282 -28.36 -5.78 -12.06
C ARG A 282 -28.76 -5.90 -10.58
N VAL A 283 -28.41 -4.90 -9.76
CA VAL A 283 -28.83 -4.89 -8.34
C VAL A 283 -30.36 -4.80 -8.23
N ALA A 284 -31.02 -3.99 -9.07
CA ALA A 284 -32.48 -3.88 -9.11
C ALA A 284 -33.16 -5.19 -9.58
N ALA A 285 -32.49 -6.00 -10.40
CA ALA A 285 -32.94 -7.32 -10.81
C ALA A 285 -32.73 -8.42 -9.74
N GLY A 286 -32.25 -8.05 -8.54
CA GLY A 286 -32.09 -8.97 -7.40
C GLY A 286 -30.69 -9.57 -7.25
N GLU A 287 -29.72 -9.20 -8.09
CA GLU A 287 -28.34 -9.66 -7.90
C GLU A 287 -27.74 -9.04 -6.62
N PRO A 288 -27.14 -9.85 -5.72
CA PRO A 288 -26.44 -9.31 -4.56
C PRO A 288 -25.36 -8.33 -4.99
N TRP A 289 -25.35 -7.15 -4.38
CA TRP A 289 -24.41 -6.09 -4.73
C TRP A 289 -22.93 -6.54 -4.59
N GLU A 290 -22.65 -7.46 -3.66
CA GLU A 290 -21.34 -8.03 -3.41
C GLU A 290 -20.82 -8.77 -4.65
N ARG A 291 -21.66 -9.62 -5.26
CA ARG A 291 -21.34 -10.37 -6.49
C ARG A 291 -21.08 -9.42 -7.65
N VAL A 292 -21.94 -8.40 -7.79
CA VAL A 292 -21.79 -7.34 -8.82
C VAL A 292 -20.47 -6.61 -8.65
N MET A 293 -20.13 -6.21 -7.42
CA MET A 293 -18.88 -5.49 -7.14
C MET A 293 -17.63 -6.39 -7.25
N ASN A 294 -17.74 -7.67 -6.92
CA ASN A 294 -16.64 -8.62 -7.11
C ASN A 294 -16.30 -8.79 -8.60
N GLY A 295 -17.33 -8.95 -9.46
CA GLY A 295 -17.13 -9.02 -10.92
C GLY A 295 -16.54 -7.73 -11.50
N LEU A 296 -17.09 -6.58 -11.09
CA LEU A 296 -16.57 -5.28 -11.52
C LEU A 296 -15.10 -5.09 -11.12
N ARG A 297 -14.71 -5.54 -9.92
CA ARG A 297 -13.34 -5.44 -9.42
C ARG A 297 -12.34 -6.18 -10.30
N VAL A 298 -12.68 -7.37 -10.79
CA VAL A 298 -11.82 -8.15 -11.69
C VAL A 298 -11.52 -7.39 -12.98
N LYS A 299 -12.48 -6.62 -13.47
CA LYS A 299 -12.38 -5.85 -14.71
C LYS A 299 -11.97 -4.38 -14.50
N ALA A 300 -11.77 -3.94 -13.26
CA ALA A 300 -11.60 -2.52 -12.92
C ALA A 300 -10.45 -1.84 -13.65
N GLN A 301 -9.28 -2.49 -13.76
CA GLN A 301 -8.14 -1.93 -14.49
C GLN A 301 -8.45 -1.75 -15.99
N THR A 302 -9.02 -2.77 -16.63
CA THR A 302 -9.40 -2.71 -18.04
C THR A 302 -10.43 -1.62 -18.30
N LEU A 303 -11.49 -1.57 -17.50
CA LEU A 303 -12.50 -0.54 -17.60
C LEU A 303 -11.91 0.86 -17.40
N TRP A 304 -11.05 1.02 -16.41
CA TRP A 304 -10.39 2.31 -16.11
C TRP A 304 -9.57 2.82 -17.29
N THR A 305 -8.75 1.99 -17.89
CA THR A 305 -7.87 2.37 -19.01
C THR A 305 -8.65 2.69 -20.30
N HIS A 306 -9.89 2.20 -20.42
CA HIS A 306 -10.76 2.49 -21.58
C HIS A 306 -11.70 3.69 -21.34
N LEU A 307 -11.87 4.16 -20.09
CA LEU A 307 -12.63 5.38 -19.82
C LEU A 307 -11.92 6.61 -20.37
N SER A 308 -12.70 7.54 -20.91
CA SER A 308 -12.18 8.85 -21.28
C SER A 308 -11.59 9.59 -20.08
N PRO A 309 -10.57 10.47 -20.24
CA PRO A 309 -10.03 11.29 -19.16
C PRO A 309 -11.12 12.10 -18.43
N ALA A 310 -12.15 12.55 -19.12
CA ALA A 310 -13.29 13.26 -18.55
C ALA A 310 -14.12 12.36 -17.62
N ASP A 311 -14.35 11.10 -18.00
CA ASP A 311 -15.08 10.13 -17.19
C ASP A 311 -14.25 9.63 -16.01
N GLN A 312 -12.94 9.46 -16.18
CA GLN A 312 -12.01 9.19 -15.09
C GLN A 312 -12.05 10.31 -14.04
N ALA A 313 -11.94 11.58 -14.47
CA ALA A 313 -12.03 12.73 -13.57
C ALA A 313 -13.40 12.82 -12.88
N ARG A 314 -14.49 12.53 -13.61
CA ARG A 314 -15.86 12.49 -13.05
C ARG A 314 -15.99 11.39 -11.99
N PHE A 315 -15.47 10.19 -12.26
CA PHE A 315 -15.44 9.09 -11.30
C PHE A 315 -14.66 9.46 -10.04
N LEU A 316 -13.47 10.02 -10.16
CA LEU A 316 -12.66 10.44 -9.01
C LEU A 316 -13.39 11.47 -8.14
N ARG A 317 -14.14 12.38 -8.75
CA ARG A 317 -14.89 13.43 -8.04
C ARG A 317 -16.13 12.87 -7.33
N HIS A 318 -16.89 11.99 -7.96
CA HIS A 318 -18.23 11.61 -7.50
C HIS A 318 -18.35 10.14 -7.10
N GLY A 319 -17.58 9.24 -7.70
CA GLY A 319 -17.67 7.79 -7.53
C GLY A 319 -16.66 7.21 -6.55
N ARG A 320 -15.48 7.83 -6.40
CA ARG A 320 -14.36 7.27 -5.64
C ARG A 320 -14.71 6.89 -4.20
N ALA A 321 -15.49 7.72 -3.50
CA ALA A 321 -15.86 7.43 -2.11
C ALA A 321 -16.80 6.22 -1.99
N PHE A 322 -17.69 6.01 -2.95
CA PHE A 322 -18.53 4.81 -3.03
C PHE A 322 -17.71 3.59 -3.40
N TRP A 323 -16.87 3.72 -4.43
CA TRP A 323 -15.95 2.66 -4.83
C TRP A 323 -15.11 2.19 -3.65
N ALA A 324 -14.52 3.12 -2.90
CA ALA A 324 -13.61 2.79 -1.80
C ALA A 324 -14.25 1.89 -0.74
N ILE A 325 -15.48 2.15 -0.30
CA ILE A 325 -16.14 1.33 0.74
C ILE A 325 -16.56 -0.06 0.24
N HIS A 326 -16.90 -0.18 -1.05
CA HIS A 326 -17.28 -1.46 -1.67
C HIS A 326 -16.05 -2.29 -2.06
N ARG A 327 -14.94 -1.62 -2.34
CA ARG A 327 -13.69 -2.24 -2.79
C ARG A 327 -12.78 -2.63 -1.63
N HIS A 328 -12.59 -1.74 -0.67
CA HIS A 328 -11.75 -1.94 0.49
C HIS A 328 -12.58 -2.46 1.68
N ARG A 329 -13.14 -3.67 1.50
CA ARG A 329 -13.93 -4.33 2.51
C ARG A 329 -13.07 -4.84 3.67
N ILE A 330 -13.72 -5.13 4.79
CA ILE A 330 -13.09 -5.67 6.02
C ILE A 330 -13.73 -7.02 6.39
N PRO A 331 -12.99 -7.90 7.08
CA PRO A 331 -13.55 -9.13 7.62
C PRO A 331 -14.78 -8.86 8.50
N ASP A 332 -15.76 -9.76 8.46
CA ASP A 332 -17.02 -9.61 9.19
C ASP A 332 -16.80 -9.44 10.69
N ARG A 333 -15.80 -10.15 11.27
CA ARG A 333 -15.42 -9.98 12.68
C ARG A 333 -14.95 -8.56 13.02
N ASN A 334 -14.22 -7.90 12.09
CA ASN A 334 -13.75 -6.53 12.29
C ASN A 334 -14.92 -5.54 12.20
N HIS A 335 -15.83 -5.76 11.24
CA HIS A 335 -17.06 -4.99 11.12
C HIS A 335 -17.92 -5.11 12.38
N GLU A 336 -18.05 -6.32 12.93
CA GLU A 336 -18.78 -6.57 14.16
C GLU A 336 -18.17 -5.84 15.37
N THR A 337 -16.85 -5.84 15.50
CA THR A 337 -16.16 -5.07 16.56
C THR A 337 -16.47 -3.57 16.45
N LEU A 338 -16.43 -2.98 15.25
CA LEU A 338 -16.80 -1.58 15.04
C LEU A 338 -18.28 -1.33 15.41
N ARG A 339 -19.16 -2.25 15.06
CA ARG A 339 -20.59 -2.15 15.38
C ARG A 339 -20.82 -2.15 16.90
N GLN A 340 -20.15 -3.06 17.63
CA GLN A 340 -20.24 -3.15 19.09
C GLN A 340 -19.74 -1.87 19.77
N LEU A 341 -18.57 -1.36 19.37
CA LEU A 341 -18.03 -0.10 19.92
C LEU A 341 -18.97 1.08 19.67
N ARG A 342 -19.61 1.15 18.50
CA ARG A 342 -20.58 2.19 18.19
C ARG A 342 -21.85 2.07 19.05
N GLN A 343 -22.37 0.86 19.23
CA GLN A 343 -23.55 0.61 20.08
C GLN A 343 -23.28 0.93 21.55
N ALA A 344 -22.05 0.67 22.01
CA ALA A 344 -21.62 1.02 23.36
C ALA A 344 -21.30 2.52 23.54
N GLY A 345 -21.44 3.36 22.51
CA GLY A 345 -21.09 4.78 22.56
C GLY A 345 -19.57 5.03 22.65
N GLN A 346 -18.74 4.04 22.42
CA GLN A 346 -17.27 4.14 22.52
C GLN A 346 -16.61 4.55 21.19
N LEU A 347 -17.33 4.42 20.07
CA LEU A 347 -16.90 4.88 18.76
C LEU A 347 -17.98 5.73 18.11
N GLU A 348 -17.67 7.00 17.86
CA GLU A 348 -18.52 7.93 17.12
C GLU A 348 -17.98 8.14 15.70
N ILE A 349 -18.88 8.15 14.69
CA ILE A 349 -18.53 8.40 13.29
C ILE A 349 -19.20 9.68 12.83
N LEU A 350 -18.39 10.68 12.46
CA LEU A 350 -18.86 12.01 12.08
C LEU A 350 -18.72 12.25 10.56
N PRO A 351 -19.82 12.53 9.84
CA PRO A 351 -19.75 13.03 8.47
C PRO A 351 -19.33 14.50 8.47
N ALA A 352 -18.04 14.77 8.60
CA ALA A 352 -17.48 16.10 8.79
C ALA A 352 -16.15 16.28 8.04
N ARG A 353 -15.77 17.53 7.83
CA ARG A 353 -14.48 17.94 7.29
C ARG A 353 -13.67 18.66 8.36
N LEU A 354 -12.51 18.16 8.70
CA LEU A 354 -11.56 18.84 9.56
C LEU A 354 -11.14 20.17 8.90
N GLU A 355 -11.20 21.27 9.66
CA GLU A 355 -10.74 22.58 9.21
C GLU A 355 -9.37 22.91 9.78
N ARG A 356 -9.13 22.65 11.06
CA ARG A 356 -7.87 22.99 11.73
C ARG A 356 -7.67 22.20 13.01
N LEU A 357 -6.39 21.97 13.34
CA LEU A 357 -5.92 21.52 14.65
C LEU A 357 -5.15 22.64 15.33
N ARG A 358 -5.21 22.70 16.67
CA ARG A 358 -4.44 23.61 17.51
C ARG A 358 -4.06 22.90 18.82
N GLN A 359 -2.83 23.06 19.26
CA GLN A 359 -2.42 22.56 20.56
C GLN A 359 -2.86 23.51 21.68
N GLY A 360 -3.37 22.94 22.77
CA GLY A 360 -3.66 23.61 24.01
C GLY A 360 -3.20 22.77 25.21
N GLY A 361 -2.00 23.08 25.71
CA GLY A 361 -1.34 22.26 26.71
C GLY A 361 -1.02 20.86 26.20
N ASN A 362 -1.48 19.85 26.91
CA ASN A 362 -1.29 18.44 26.55
C ASN A 362 -2.45 17.85 25.74
N ARG A 363 -3.24 18.68 25.06
CA ARG A 363 -4.39 18.23 24.25
C ARG A 363 -4.44 18.99 22.94
N VAL A 364 -5.18 18.44 22.00
CA VAL A 364 -5.41 19.03 20.69
C VAL A 364 -6.87 19.44 20.56
N GLU A 365 -7.10 20.71 20.26
CA GLU A 365 -8.38 21.23 19.82
C GLU A 365 -8.51 20.92 18.33
N ALA A 366 -9.57 20.23 17.95
CA ALA A 366 -9.93 20.00 16.56
C ALA A 366 -11.20 20.79 16.23
N ARG A 367 -11.18 21.54 15.12
CA ARG A 367 -12.35 22.24 14.58
C ARG A 367 -12.77 21.60 13.27
N TRP A 368 -14.07 21.34 13.15
CA TRP A 368 -14.66 20.73 11.94
C TRP A 368 -16.00 21.34 11.58
N CYS A 369 -16.38 21.12 10.31
CA CYS A 369 -17.69 21.47 9.80
C CYS A 369 -18.43 20.17 9.41
N ARG A 370 -19.62 19.93 9.96
CA ARG A 370 -20.46 18.80 9.57
C ARG A 370 -20.98 18.97 8.15
N ARG A 371 -21.12 17.86 7.47
CA ARG A 371 -21.65 17.87 6.11
C ARG A 371 -23.10 18.39 6.09
N GLY A 372 -23.35 19.38 5.23
CA GLY A 372 -24.68 20.01 5.10
C GLY A 372 -25.02 21.03 6.18
N GLN A 373 -24.08 21.35 7.07
CA GLN A 373 -24.24 22.38 8.09
C GLN A 373 -23.26 23.53 7.85
N ALA A 374 -23.66 24.75 8.15
CA ALA A 374 -22.78 25.91 8.11
C ALA A 374 -22.06 26.13 9.46
N SER A 375 -22.60 25.57 10.54
CA SER A 375 -22.03 25.71 11.89
C SER A 375 -20.73 24.91 12.00
N ARG A 376 -19.76 25.47 12.70
CA ARG A 376 -18.52 24.85 13.10
C ARG A 376 -18.67 24.24 14.48
N GLU A 377 -18.11 23.05 14.65
CA GLU A 377 -18.00 22.38 15.92
C GLU A 377 -16.53 22.24 16.27
N GLU A 378 -16.25 22.09 17.56
CA GLU A 378 -14.92 21.86 18.07
C GLU A 378 -14.93 20.86 19.23
N GLY A 379 -13.79 20.20 19.43
CA GLY A 379 -13.61 19.25 20.51
C GLY A 379 -12.15 19.11 20.89
N TRP A 380 -11.92 18.65 22.11
CA TRP A 380 -10.59 18.40 22.66
C TRP A 380 -10.27 16.91 22.69
N PHE A 381 -9.08 16.58 22.23
CA PHE A 381 -8.58 15.20 22.12
C PHE A 381 -7.19 15.07 22.75
N ASP A 382 -6.92 13.91 23.31
CA ASP A 382 -5.62 13.57 23.88
C ASP A 382 -4.67 13.03 22.80
N LEU A 383 -5.24 12.48 21.73
CA LEU A 383 -4.50 12.01 20.56
C LEU A 383 -5.30 12.27 19.27
N VAL A 384 -4.63 12.73 18.22
CA VAL A 384 -5.18 12.81 16.86
C VAL A 384 -4.38 11.87 15.95
N VAL A 385 -5.08 11.01 15.20
CA VAL A 385 -4.47 10.04 14.28
C VAL A 385 -4.86 10.39 12.85
N ASN A 386 -3.86 10.58 12.00
CA ASN A 386 -4.07 10.83 10.59
C ASN A 386 -4.36 9.51 9.84
N ALA A 387 -5.61 9.24 9.58
CA ALA A 387 -6.10 8.09 8.82
C ALA A 387 -6.66 8.47 7.44
N THR A 388 -6.20 9.61 6.87
CA THR A 388 -6.69 10.12 5.57
C THR A 388 -6.23 9.31 4.37
N GLY A 389 -5.30 8.38 4.57
CA GLY A 389 -4.66 7.61 3.53
C GLY A 389 -3.45 8.32 2.91
N PRO A 390 -2.75 7.66 1.99
CA PRO A 390 -1.52 8.16 1.40
C PRO A 390 -1.73 9.43 0.55
N GLU A 391 -0.68 10.28 0.48
CA GLU A 391 -0.63 11.36 -0.50
C GLU A 391 -0.60 10.78 -1.93
N ALA A 392 -1.49 11.25 -2.79
CA ALA A 392 -1.57 10.81 -4.17
C ALA A 392 -0.74 11.68 -5.13
N HIS A 393 -0.44 12.91 -4.75
CA HIS A 393 0.27 13.90 -5.56
C HIS A 393 1.78 13.77 -5.37
N TYR A 394 2.43 12.93 -6.16
CA TYR A 394 3.86 12.63 -6.05
C TYR A 394 4.76 13.84 -6.30
N GLU A 395 4.32 14.79 -7.13
CA GLU A 395 5.01 16.07 -7.37
C GLU A 395 5.12 16.97 -6.14
N ARG A 396 4.28 16.73 -5.13
CA ARG A 396 4.31 17.47 -3.85
C ARG A 396 5.17 16.80 -2.79
N SER A 397 5.76 15.66 -3.11
CA SER A 397 6.59 14.92 -2.17
C SER A 397 7.81 15.72 -1.76
N ARG A 398 8.18 15.61 -0.48
CA ARG A 398 9.43 16.15 0.05
C ARG A 398 10.59 15.15 -0.05
N ASP A 399 10.34 13.96 -0.56
CA ASP A 399 11.36 12.93 -0.74
C ASP A 399 12.43 13.43 -1.73
N PRO A 400 13.73 13.41 -1.37
CA PRO A 400 14.80 13.93 -2.22
C PRO A 400 14.86 13.26 -3.59
N LEU A 401 14.67 11.95 -3.66
CA LEU A 401 14.67 11.21 -4.92
C LEU A 401 13.56 11.68 -5.85
N LEU A 402 12.31 11.75 -5.35
CA LEU A 402 11.19 12.21 -6.17
C LEU A 402 11.39 13.64 -6.66
N ARG A 403 11.86 14.53 -5.79
CA ARG A 403 12.18 15.92 -6.19
C ARG A 403 13.22 15.98 -7.30
N GLN A 404 14.28 15.19 -7.17
CA GLN A 404 15.35 15.10 -8.16
C GLN A 404 14.83 14.55 -9.49
N LEU A 405 14.04 13.48 -9.46
CA LEU A 405 13.46 12.87 -10.67
C LEU A 405 12.53 13.83 -11.45
N PHE A 406 11.70 14.59 -10.73
CA PHE A 406 10.84 15.62 -11.34
C PHE A 406 11.68 16.77 -11.90
N ALA A 407 12.68 17.25 -11.17
CA ALA A 407 13.55 18.36 -11.59
C ALA A 407 14.41 17.98 -12.80
N ALA A 408 14.90 16.74 -12.87
CA ALA A 408 15.66 16.22 -14.00
C ALA A 408 14.76 15.83 -15.21
N GLY A 409 13.45 15.89 -15.05
CA GLY A 409 12.50 15.52 -16.10
C GLY A 409 12.43 14.04 -16.43
N HIS A 410 12.95 13.17 -15.54
CA HIS A 410 12.90 11.71 -15.73
C HIS A 410 11.51 11.13 -15.49
N VAL A 411 10.68 11.79 -14.70
CA VAL A 411 9.29 11.44 -14.44
C VAL A 411 8.39 12.66 -14.57
N ARG A 412 7.10 12.41 -14.76
CA ARG A 412 6.03 13.41 -14.63
C ARG A 412 4.86 12.86 -13.83
N ALA A 413 4.08 13.75 -13.21
CA ALA A 413 2.86 13.38 -12.54
C ALA A 413 1.81 12.91 -13.56
N HIS A 414 0.98 11.95 -13.16
CA HIS A 414 -0.17 11.55 -13.96
C HIS A 414 -1.18 12.71 -14.07
N PRO A 415 -1.80 12.98 -15.25
CA PRO A 415 -2.69 14.12 -15.46
C PRO A 415 -3.86 14.21 -14.46
N LEU A 416 -4.28 13.09 -13.89
CA LEU A 416 -5.33 13.06 -12.86
C LEU A 416 -4.81 13.41 -11.44
N GLY A 417 -3.54 13.77 -11.27
CA GLY A 417 -2.93 14.08 -9.97
C GLY A 417 -2.84 12.87 -9.05
N MET A 418 -2.72 11.67 -9.62
CA MET A 418 -2.62 10.41 -8.85
C MET A 418 -1.44 9.58 -9.35
N GLY A 419 -0.35 9.59 -8.58
CA GLY A 419 0.84 8.83 -8.94
C GLY A 419 1.66 9.46 -10.07
N LEU A 420 2.45 8.61 -10.71
CA LEU A 420 3.33 8.94 -11.83
C LEU A 420 2.69 8.55 -13.16
N ASP A 421 3.03 9.27 -14.24
CA ASP A 421 2.60 8.89 -15.59
C ASP A 421 3.51 7.78 -16.14
N ALA A 422 2.87 6.76 -16.68
CA ALA A 422 3.54 5.58 -17.19
C ALA A 422 2.69 4.85 -18.24
N THR A 423 3.27 3.87 -18.91
CA THR A 423 2.52 2.87 -19.65
C THR A 423 1.81 1.90 -18.68
N SER A 424 0.81 1.16 -19.15
CA SER A 424 0.15 0.11 -18.36
C SER A 424 1.11 -1.02 -17.94
N ALA A 425 2.22 -1.19 -18.63
CA ALA A 425 3.29 -2.13 -18.31
C ALA A 425 4.29 -1.59 -17.27
N GLY A 426 4.18 -0.32 -16.87
CA GLY A 426 5.00 0.29 -15.82
C GLY A 426 6.19 1.11 -16.31
N ALA A 427 6.44 1.26 -17.62
CA ALA A 427 7.48 2.15 -18.13
C ALA A 427 7.11 3.61 -17.87
N LEU A 428 7.93 4.33 -17.12
CA LEU A 428 7.68 5.72 -16.70
C LEU A 428 7.87 6.71 -17.86
N ARG A 429 7.11 7.80 -17.82
CA ARG A 429 7.20 8.89 -18.80
C ARG A 429 7.90 10.10 -18.18
N GLY A 430 8.83 10.65 -18.94
CA GLY A 430 9.50 11.91 -18.60
C GLY A 430 8.64 13.15 -18.82
N ALA A 431 9.18 14.31 -18.49
CA ALA A 431 8.51 15.60 -18.62
C ALA A 431 8.00 15.89 -20.04
N ASN A 432 8.70 15.44 -21.07
CA ASN A 432 8.34 15.55 -22.48
C ASN A 432 7.27 14.53 -22.94
N GLY A 433 6.83 13.63 -22.07
CA GLY A 433 5.85 12.57 -22.37
C GLY A 433 6.44 11.31 -23.02
N ALA A 434 7.72 11.32 -23.40
CA ALA A 434 8.40 10.12 -23.88
C ALA A 434 8.69 9.15 -22.74
N ILE A 435 8.89 7.87 -23.07
CA ILE A 435 9.31 6.86 -22.10
C ILE A 435 10.74 7.17 -21.65
N SER A 436 10.98 7.12 -20.34
CA SER A 436 12.31 7.18 -19.74
C SER A 436 12.94 5.78 -19.82
N PRO A 437 13.95 5.54 -20.69
CA PRO A 437 14.44 4.21 -20.96
C PRO A 437 15.00 3.52 -19.70
N GLY A 438 14.60 2.28 -19.43
CA GLY A 438 15.06 1.51 -18.28
C GLY A 438 14.57 2.02 -16.92
N LEU A 439 13.59 2.95 -16.88
CA LEU A 439 12.97 3.44 -15.65
C LEU A 439 11.51 3.02 -15.57
N HIS A 440 11.17 2.23 -14.55
CA HIS A 440 9.87 1.59 -14.42
C HIS A 440 9.27 1.84 -13.03
N SER A 441 7.97 1.54 -12.88
CA SER A 441 7.29 1.57 -11.60
C SER A 441 6.17 0.55 -11.53
N LEU A 442 5.77 0.18 -10.30
CA LEU A 442 4.57 -0.61 -10.02
C LEU A 442 4.02 -0.29 -8.62
N GLY A 443 2.81 -0.76 -8.36
CA GLY A 443 2.13 -0.50 -7.10
C GLY A 443 1.56 0.91 -7.01
N ALA A 444 1.58 1.52 -5.84
CA ALA A 444 0.92 2.79 -5.57
C ALA A 444 1.27 3.96 -6.52
N PRO A 445 2.52 4.09 -7.02
CA PRO A 445 2.84 5.12 -8.02
C PRO A 445 2.02 5.02 -9.31
N MET A 446 1.47 3.84 -9.63
CA MET A 446 0.69 3.58 -10.84
C MET A 446 -0.81 3.87 -10.69
N GLN A 447 -1.25 4.46 -9.58
CA GLN A 447 -2.69 4.60 -9.27
C GLN A 447 -3.46 5.42 -10.32
N GLY A 448 -2.86 6.44 -10.92
CA GLY A 448 -3.49 7.20 -12.00
C GLY A 448 -3.70 6.38 -13.26
N VAL A 449 -2.73 5.53 -13.60
CA VAL A 449 -2.74 4.68 -14.79
C VAL A 449 -3.70 3.49 -14.64
N LEU A 450 -3.72 2.83 -13.48
CA LEU A 450 -4.39 1.54 -13.30
C LEU A 450 -5.60 1.58 -12.37
N LEU A 451 -5.80 2.65 -11.60
CA LEU A 451 -6.76 2.79 -10.48
C LEU A 451 -6.54 1.75 -9.38
N GLU A 452 -6.60 0.48 -9.71
CA GLU A 452 -6.38 -0.67 -8.82
C GLU A 452 -4.98 -1.24 -9.04
N CYS A 453 -4.08 -0.97 -8.09
CA CYS A 453 -2.66 -1.33 -8.20
C CYS A 453 -1.98 -1.60 -6.85
N THR A 454 -2.75 -1.62 -5.74
CA THR A 454 -2.18 -1.70 -4.38
C THR A 454 -2.51 -2.98 -3.62
N ALA A 455 -3.51 -3.75 -4.06
CA ALA A 455 -3.78 -5.05 -3.48
C ALA A 455 -2.86 -6.13 -4.09
N ILE A 456 -2.52 -7.15 -3.32
CA ILE A 456 -1.63 -8.22 -3.78
C ILE A 456 -2.08 -8.86 -5.10
N PRO A 457 -3.37 -9.19 -5.33
CA PRO A 457 -3.79 -9.70 -6.62
C PRO A 457 -3.50 -8.78 -7.81
N ASP A 458 -3.46 -7.46 -7.57
CA ASP A 458 -3.15 -6.46 -8.60
C ASP A 458 -1.64 -6.30 -8.77
N ILE A 459 -0.90 -6.28 -7.64
CA ILE A 459 0.57 -6.16 -7.64
C ILE A 459 1.21 -7.38 -8.29
N ARG A 460 0.76 -8.61 -8.00
CA ARG A 460 1.32 -9.82 -8.61
C ARG A 460 1.20 -9.81 -10.13
N ARG A 461 0.01 -9.43 -10.67
CA ARG A 461 -0.19 -9.31 -12.12
C ARG A 461 0.71 -8.23 -12.74
N ALA A 462 0.87 -7.11 -12.03
CA ALA A 462 1.74 -6.02 -12.48
C ALA A 462 3.22 -6.43 -12.42
N ALA A 463 3.65 -7.12 -11.37
CA ALA A 463 5.01 -7.60 -11.20
C ALA A 463 5.38 -8.65 -12.25
N GLU A 464 4.47 -9.57 -12.56
CA GLU A 464 4.66 -10.57 -13.61
C GLU A 464 4.84 -9.91 -14.99
N ARG A 465 3.96 -8.98 -15.37
CA ARG A 465 4.08 -8.21 -16.62
C ARG A 465 5.37 -7.40 -16.68
N LEU A 466 5.71 -6.71 -15.59
CA LEU A 466 6.91 -5.89 -15.53
C LEU A 466 8.17 -6.72 -15.60
N ALA A 467 8.22 -7.87 -14.91
CA ALA A 467 9.35 -8.79 -15.00
C ALA A 467 9.56 -9.30 -16.43
N GLY A 468 8.46 -9.64 -17.15
CA GLY A 468 8.51 -10.02 -18.56
C GLY A 468 9.08 -8.91 -19.45
N ALA A 469 8.62 -7.67 -19.29
CA ALA A 469 9.13 -6.51 -20.04
C ALA A 469 10.63 -6.26 -19.75
N LEU A 470 11.00 -6.23 -18.47
CA LEU A 470 12.40 -6.07 -18.05
C LEU A 470 13.31 -7.16 -18.63
N TRP A 471 12.84 -8.42 -18.61
CA TRP A 471 13.59 -9.55 -19.15
C TRP A 471 13.84 -9.39 -20.66
N GLN A 472 12.82 -9.00 -21.42
CA GLN A 472 12.94 -8.74 -22.86
C GLN A 472 13.90 -7.58 -23.13
N ASP A 473 13.76 -6.45 -22.43
CA ASP A 473 14.59 -5.25 -22.62
C ASP A 473 16.09 -5.53 -22.30
N LEU A 474 16.37 -6.43 -21.37
CA LEU A 474 17.73 -6.76 -20.96
C LEU A 474 18.43 -7.80 -21.86
N GLN A 475 17.67 -8.48 -22.72
CA GLN A 475 18.23 -9.40 -23.72
C GLN A 475 18.68 -8.69 -25.02
N THR A 476 18.14 -7.48 -25.25
CA THR A 476 18.53 -6.60 -26.37
C THR A 476 19.67 -5.69 -25.99
#